data_697dafac82afdc4ce42e8b6fc9b78f2b
#
_entry.id   697dafac82afdc4ce42e8b6fc9b78f2b
#
_cell.length_a   1.000
_cell.length_b   1.000
_cell.length_c   1.000
_cell.angle_alpha   90.00
_cell.angle_beta   90.00
_cell.angle_gamma   90.00
#
_symmetry.space_group_name_H-M   'P 1'
#
loop_
_entity.id
_entity.type
_entity.pdbx_description
1 polymer ?
#
loop_
_entity_poly.entity_id
_entity_poly.type
_entity_poly.pdbx_seq_one_letter_code
_entity_poly.pdbx_strand_id
1 'polypeptide(L)'
;MAASKNNFFDHVRWLRQAALDAGFELIIAGESMQALLRRGEYFWVLQPQFLASVNGVAQYTSTLIDEVTHFAGWLPDRSKRWPAANDKLIFKQWAHHAGLRVPAYSISTDSDMTDVVVKRAASSFGAQIQGPFRTCAQCLIDSSRRDYYEQFVDGEIFKVWYWNGAPMAAERDTMPRVTGNGRSSFRRLIEDRANLMQKCEPSELSHLLERAAVVLAYFGRSLDDVPEPGERQIVEFRYGSTLMSPRGRLVLDMRTNVNPRWDELREAGRLLYTAIPEDLRPGTLFTADAIYDGQHFWWLEMNSHPAVHPLAYPAIVASLGATAASRASSASAVRRPVPQTQPNFLN
;
A
#
# COMPACT_ATOMS: atom_id res chain seq x y z
N MET A 1 -5.54 -18.36 -9.31
CA MET A 1 -6.20 -18.20 -8.01
C MET A 1 -6.66 -16.75 -7.92
N ALA A 2 -7.96 -16.50 -7.69
CA ALA A 2 -8.46 -15.14 -7.52
C ALA A 2 -7.77 -14.50 -6.31
N ALA A 3 -7.22 -13.29 -6.48
CA ALA A 3 -6.68 -12.51 -5.38
C ALA A 3 -7.82 -12.23 -4.40
N SER A 4 -7.89 -13.01 -3.34
CA SER A 4 -8.72 -12.75 -2.18
C SER A 4 -8.25 -11.41 -1.59
N LYS A 5 -9.18 -10.53 -1.26
CA LYS A 5 -8.88 -9.47 -0.27
C LYS A 5 -8.26 -10.19 0.91
N ASN A 6 -7.01 -9.85 1.29
CA ASN A 6 -6.31 -10.47 2.41
C ASN A 6 -7.24 -10.40 3.64
N ASN A 7 -7.93 -11.47 3.94
CA ASN A 7 -8.86 -11.53 5.06
C ASN A 7 -8.13 -12.01 6.32
N PHE A 8 -8.77 -11.88 7.46
CA PHE A 8 -8.22 -12.32 8.75
C PHE A 8 -7.67 -13.76 8.72
N PHE A 9 -8.38 -14.68 8.07
CA PHE A 9 -7.97 -16.09 7.99
C PHE A 9 -6.72 -16.30 7.15
N ASP A 10 -6.50 -15.48 6.11
CA ASP A 10 -5.26 -15.52 5.32
C ASP A 10 -4.08 -15.08 6.20
N HIS A 11 -4.25 -14.02 7.00
CA HIS A 11 -3.23 -13.59 7.95
C HIS A 11 -2.90 -14.69 8.98
N VAL A 12 -3.93 -15.31 9.58
CA VAL A 12 -3.74 -16.40 10.54
C VAL A 12 -3.00 -17.58 9.89
N ARG A 13 -3.42 -18.00 8.70
CA ARG A 13 -2.81 -19.12 7.97
C ARG A 13 -1.33 -18.88 7.69
N TRP A 14 -1.00 -17.71 7.14
CA TRP A 14 0.38 -17.37 6.79
C TRP A 14 1.27 -17.16 8.01
N LEU A 15 0.77 -16.49 9.06
CA LEU A 15 1.52 -16.32 10.30
C LEU A 15 1.77 -17.67 10.99
N ARG A 16 0.75 -18.54 11.02
CA ARG A 16 0.90 -19.89 11.60
C ARG A 16 1.94 -20.71 10.84
N GLN A 17 1.91 -20.70 9.52
CA GLN A 17 2.90 -21.41 8.72
C GLN A 17 4.30 -20.86 8.96
N ALA A 18 4.46 -19.55 8.93
CA ALA A 18 5.75 -18.90 9.20
C ALA A 18 6.28 -19.22 10.61
N ALA A 19 5.41 -19.28 11.62
CA ALA A 19 5.76 -19.67 12.98
C ALA A 19 6.24 -21.11 13.04
N LEU A 20 5.50 -22.04 12.44
CA LEU A 20 5.88 -23.47 12.39
C LEU A 20 7.23 -23.68 11.70
N ASP A 21 7.43 -23.07 10.53
CA ASP A 21 8.66 -23.18 9.74
C ASP A 21 9.89 -22.65 10.50
N ALA A 22 9.69 -21.65 11.37
CA ALA A 22 10.74 -21.07 12.19
C ALA A 22 10.85 -21.70 13.61
N GLY A 23 10.08 -22.74 13.90
CA GLY A 23 10.09 -23.45 15.20
C GLY A 23 9.49 -22.64 16.35
N PHE A 24 8.50 -21.78 16.05
CA PHE A 24 7.72 -21.06 17.05
C PHE A 24 6.36 -21.73 17.29
N GLU A 25 5.90 -21.66 18.51
CA GLU A 25 4.49 -21.83 18.86
C GLU A 25 3.76 -20.50 18.70
N LEU A 26 2.56 -20.51 18.08
CA LEU A 26 1.72 -19.33 17.90
C LEU A 26 0.47 -19.45 18.77
N ILE A 27 0.22 -18.41 19.57
CA ILE A 27 -0.99 -18.22 20.36
C ILE A 27 -1.60 -16.86 19.97
N ILE A 28 -2.89 -16.81 19.68
CA ILE A 28 -3.62 -15.57 19.40
C ILE A 28 -4.57 -15.32 20.56
N ALA A 29 -4.41 -14.19 21.26
CA ALA A 29 -5.28 -13.78 22.35
C ALA A 29 -6.61 -13.25 21.79
N GLY A 30 -7.72 -13.86 22.21
CA GLY A 30 -9.04 -13.55 21.64
C GLY A 30 -9.50 -12.10 21.87
N GLU A 31 -9.29 -11.55 23.05
CA GLU A 31 -9.75 -10.21 23.41
C GLU A 31 -8.88 -9.10 22.80
N SER A 32 -7.56 -9.23 22.89
CA SER A 32 -6.61 -8.20 22.40
C SER A 32 -6.22 -8.39 20.95
N MET A 33 -6.53 -9.53 20.35
CA MET A 33 -6.09 -9.94 19.01
C MET A 33 -4.56 -9.94 18.85
N GLN A 34 -3.80 -9.87 19.94
CA GLN A 34 -2.35 -9.98 19.92
C GLN A 34 -1.93 -11.41 19.53
N ALA A 35 -0.87 -11.53 18.74
CA ALA A 35 -0.27 -12.81 18.43
C ALA A 35 1.04 -12.99 19.22
N LEU A 36 1.11 -14.04 20.02
CA LEU A 36 2.28 -14.41 20.80
C LEU A 36 3.02 -15.52 20.07
N LEU A 37 4.30 -15.28 19.75
CA LEU A 37 5.22 -16.27 19.22
C LEU A 37 6.14 -16.72 20.35
N ARG A 38 6.19 -18.02 20.63
CA ARG A 38 7.04 -18.60 21.67
C ARG A 38 8.02 -19.60 21.09
N ARG A 39 9.30 -19.53 21.54
CA ARG A 39 10.33 -20.54 21.26
C ARG A 39 11.20 -20.74 22.49
N GLY A 40 11.04 -21.87 23.16
CA GLY A 40 11.65 -22.13 24.45
C GLY A 40 11.17 -21.12 25.52
N GLU A 41 12.10 -20.46 26.19
CA GLU A 41 11.83 -19.44 27.20
C GLU A 41 11.61 -18.04 26.63
N TYR A 42 11.79 -17.85 25.32
CA TYR A 42 11.65 -16.56 24.65
C TYR A 42 10.27 -16.42 24.03
N PHE A 43 9.72 -15.23 24.11
CA PHE A 43 8.48 -14.88 23.46
C PHE A 43 8.51 -13.48 22.85
N TRP A 44 7.70 -13.29 21.79
CA TRP A 44 7.52 -12.02 21.10
C TRP A 44 6.02 -11.75 20.95
N VAL A 45 5.61 -10.55 21.24
CA VAL A 45 4.23 -10.12 21.04
C VAL A 45 4.14 -9.33 19.74
N LEU A 46 3.34 -9.83 18.80
CA LEU A 46 2.98 -9.08 17.61
C LEU A 46 1.70 -8.31 17.89
N GLN A 47 1.73 -7.03 17.59
CA GLN A 47 0.61 -6.11 17.77
C GLN A 47 -0.33 -6.20 16.57
N PRO A 48 -1.66 -6.34 16.76
CA PRO A 48 -2.61 -6.28 15.68
C PRO A 48 -2.66 -4.89 15.09
N GLN A 49 -2.93 -4.82 13.79
CA GLN A 49 -3.23 -3.58 13.08
C GLN A 49 -4.64 -3.69 12.51
N PHE A 50 -5.42 -2.64 12.69
CA PHE A 50 -6.77 -2.54 12.17
C PHE A 50 -6.92 -1.26 11.35
N LEU A 51 -7.76 -1.29 10.35
CA LEU A 51 -8.28 -0.10 9.69
C LEU A 51 -9.65 0.22 10.30
N ALA A 52 -9.81 1.43 10.80
CA ALA A 52 -11.05 1.93 11.36
C ALA A 52 -11.54 3.15 10.56
N SER A 53 -12.87 3.36 10.55
CA SER A 53 -13.49 4.55 9.95
C SER A 53 -14.09 5.41 11.04
N VAL A 54 -13.32 6.36 11.56
CA VAL A 54 -13.75 7.25 12.64
C VAL A 54 -14.20 8.58 12.04
N ASN A 55 -15.45 8.95 12.24
CA ASN A 55 -16.07 10.15 11.65
C ASN A 55 -15.89 10.23 10.12
N GLY A 56 -15.97 9.09 9.43
CA GLY A 56 -15.79 9.00 7.98
C GLY A 56 -14.33 9.10 7.52
N VAL A 57 -13.37 9.15 8.45
CA VAL A 57 -11.93 9.20 8.13
C VAL A 57 -11.30 7.84 8.41
N ALA A 58 -10.69 7.25 7.38
CA ALA A 58 -9.94 6.01 7.52
C ALA A 58 -8.64 6.24 8.27
N GLN A 59 -8.39 5.44 9.30
CA GLN A 59 -7.16 5.49 10.10
C GLN A 59 -6.76 4.11 10.62
N TYR A 60 -5.46 3.92 10.85
CA TYR A 60 -4.96 2.69 11.48
C TYR A 60 -4.99 2.79 13.00
N THR A 61 -5.34 1.68 13.66
CA THR A 61 -5.30 1.52 15.11
C THR A 61 -4.76 0.13 15.47
N SER A 62 -4.13 -0.01 16.64
CA SER A 62 -3.73 -1.29 17.23
C SER A 62 -4.72 -1.81 18.27
N THR A 63 -5.80 -1.09 18.50
CA THR A 63 -6.86 -1.46 19.45
C THR A 63 -8.12 -1.81 18.67
N LEU A 64 -8.76 -2.92 19.04
CA LEU A 64 -10.06 -3.30 18.49
C LEU A 64 -11.13 -2.36 19.08
N ILE A 65 -11.71 -1.55 18.22
CA ILE A 65 -12.80 -0.60 18.52
C ILE A 65 -13.98 -0.87 17.59
N ASP A 66 -15.16 -0.36 17.92
CA ASP A 66 -16.39 -0.64 17.16
C ASP A 66 -16.33 -0.15 15.70
N GLU A 67 -15.54 0.90 15.45
CA GLU A 67 -15.36 1.47 14.11
C GLU A 67 -14.39 0.70 13.22
N VAL A 68 -13.83 -0.42 13.68
CA VAL A 68 -12.94 -1.26 12.87
C VAL A 68 -13.69 -1.85 11.68
N THR A 69 -13.14 -1.61 10.50
CA THR A 69 -13.69 -2.11 9.24
C THR A 69 -12.92 -3.31 8.70
N HIS A 70 -11.60 -3.37 8.95
CA HIS A 70 -10.74 -4.44 8.43
C HIS A 70 -9.59 -4.74 9.40
N PHE A 71 -9.20 -6.00 9.44
CA PHE A 71 -7.95 -6.42 10.04
C PHE A 71 -6.81 -6.23 9.03
N ALA A 72 -5.75 -5.52 9.45
CA ALA A 72 -4.63 -5.14 8.59
C ALA A 72 -3.35 -5.95 8.84
N GLY A 73 -3.39 -6.93 9.76
CA GLY A 73 -2.29 -7.85 10.04
C GLY A 73 -1.62 -7.66 11.40
N TRP A 74 -0.51 -8.36 11.63
CA TRP A 74 0.29 -8.28 12.85
C TRP A 74 1.70 -7.77 12.55
N LEU A 75 2.22 -6.90 13.43
CA LEU A 75 3.58 -6.37 13.38
C LEU A 75 4.28 -6.52 14.74
N PRO A 76 5.62 -6.73 14.79
CA PRO A 76 6.35 -6.86 16.05
C PRO A 76 6.40 -5.57 16.86
N ASP A 77 6.30 -4.42 16.19
CA ASP A 77 6.35 -3.11 16.80
C ASP A 77 5.10 -2.29 16.46
N ARG A 78 4.85 -1.26 17.26
CA ARG A 78 3.87 -0.23 16.91
C ARG A 78 4.32 0.50 15.65
N SER A 79 3.36 1.14 14.97
CA SER A 79 3.64 1.89 13.75
C SER A 79 4.73 2.93 13.95
N LYS A 80 5.68 2.92 13.04
CA LYS A 80 6.76 3.88 12.94
C LYS A 80 6.38 4.98 11.97
N ARG A 81 6.88 6.20 12.19
CA ARG A 81 6.61 7.33 11.30
C ARG A 81 7.90 8.09 11.03
N TRP A 82 8.09 8.51 9.79
CA TRP A 82 9.22 9.35 9.37
C TRP A 82 8.79 10.31 8.26
N PRO A 83 9.51 11.43 8.05
CA PRO A 83 9.08 12.52 7.17
C PRO A 83 8.76 12.07 5.73
N ALA A 84 9.63 11.31 5.08
CA ALA A 84 9.42 10.87 3.70
C ALA A 84 8.20 9.95 3.50
N ALA A 85 7.70 9.30 4.57
CA ALA A 85 6.49 8.48 4.50
C ALA A 85 5.20 9.24 4.84
N ASN A 86 5.32 10.47 5.31
CA ASN A 86 4.17 11.30 5.69
C ASN A 86 3.91 12.44 4.70
N ASP A 87 4.90 12.75 3.86
CA ASP A 87 4.87 13.91 2.96
C ASP A 87 5.45 13.53 1.60
N LYS A 88 4.60 13.59 0.57
CA LYS A 88 4.97 13.20 -0.81
C LYS A 88 6.03 14.11 -1.42
N LEU A 89 6.07 15.40 -1.05
CA LEU A 89 7.11 16.31 -1.55
C LEU A 89 8.47 16.02 -0.92
N ILE A 90 8.50 15.73 0.40
CA ILE A 90 9.72 15.28 1.08
C ILE A 90 10.19 13.95 0.47
N PHE A 91 9.26 13.01 0.22
CA PHE A 91 9.59 11.76 -0.45
C PHE A 91 10.24 12.00 -1.82
N LYS A 92 9.64 12.85 -2.66
CA LYS A 92 10.15 13.12 -4.02
C LYS A 92 11.53 13.76 -4.01
N GLN A 93 11.73 14.74 -3.13
CA GLN A 93 13.05 15.36 -2.98
C GLN A 93 14.12 14.34 -2.59
N TRP A 94 13.80 13.53 -1.57
CA TRP A 94 14.70 12.49 -1.12
C TRP A 94 14.93 11.41 -2.18
N ALA A 95 13.87 10.90 -2.82
CA ALA A 95 13.96 9.85 -3.83
C ALA A 95 14.78 10.29 -5.06
N HIS A 96 14.61 11.53 -5.49
CA HIS A 96 15.40 12.11 -6.57
C HIS A 96 16.90 12.15 -6.20
N HIS A 97 17.25 12.62 -4.99
CA HIS A 97 18.65 12.63 -4.52
C HIS A 97 19.22 11.21 -4.37
N ALA A 98 18.41 10.24 -4.05
CA ALA A 98 18.81 8.84 -3.98
C ALA A 98 18.93 8.14 -5.35
N GLY A 99 18.65 8.85 -6.46
CA GLY A 99 18.72 8.31 -7.82
C GLY A 99 17.49 7.50 -8.25
N LEU A 100 16.40 7.53 -7.48
CA LEU A 100 15.13 6.94 -7.89
C LEU A 100 14.40 7.85 -8.87
N ARG A 101 13.78 7.26 -9.90
CA ARG A 101 12.92 8.01 -10.82
C ARG A 101 11.63 8.39 -10.13
N VAL A 102 11.33 9.66 -10.10
CA VAL A 102 10.04 10.22 -9.66
C VAL A 102 9.42 11.01 -10.81
N PRO A 103 8.10 11.02 -10.97
CA PRO A 103 7.46 11.90 -11.95
C PRO A 103 7.85 13.36 -11.68
N ALA A 104 8.04 14.13 -12.73
CA ALA A 104 8.27 15.58 -12.62
C ALA A 104 7.15 16.22 -11.79
N TYR A 105 7.48 17.23 -11.00
CA TYR A 105 6.49 17.90 -10.14
C TYR A 105 6.81 19.39 -9.96
N SER A 106 5.78 20.18 -9.68
CA SER A 106 5.90 21.62 -9.41
C SER A 106 4.95 22.06 -8.32
N ILE A 107 5.44 22.95 -7.44
CA ILE A 107 4.63 23.65 -6.43
C ILE A 107 4.24 25.06 -6.87
N SER A 108 4.71 25.50 -8.05
CA SER A 108 4.40 26.82 -8.60
C SER A 108 3.01 26.84 -9.24
N THR A 109 2.22 27.86 -8.93
CA THR A 109 0.95 28.13 -9.60
C THR A 109 1.13 28.52 -11.08
N ASP A 110 2.30 29.05 -11.43
CA ASP A 110 2.65 29.51 -12.78
C ASP A 110 3.45 28.44 -13.54
N SER A 111 3.26 27.17 -13.19
CA SER A 111 3.93 26.05 -13.85
C SER A 111 3.42 25.87 -15.28
N ASP A 112 4.34 25.62 -16.21
CA ASP A 112 4.08 25.30 -17.61
C ASP A 112 4.02 23.79 -17.89
N MET A 113 4.01 22.98 -16.85
CA MET A 113 3.92 21.51 -16.99
C MET A 113 2.67 21.12 -17.75
N THR A 114 2.84 20.07 -18.56
CA THR A 114 1.76 19.40 -19.29
C THR A 114 1.54 18.01 -18.76
N ASP A 115 0.37 17.42 -19.08
CA ASP A 115 0.00 16.07 -18.71
C ASP A 115 0.13 15.85 -17.19
N VAL A 116 -0.62 16.62 -16.42
CA VAL A 116 -0.46 16.67 -14.95
C VAL A 116 -1.67 16.13 -14.19
N VAL A 117 -1.39 15.64 -13.00
CA VAL A 117 -2.37 15.44 -11.93
C VAL A 117 -2.10 16.41 -10.79
N VAL A 118 -3.14 16.82 -10.07
CA VAL A 118 -3.00 17.61 -8.84
C VAL A 118 -3.09 16.65 -7.65
N LYS A 119 -2.11 16.75 -6.77
CA LYS A 119 -2.02 15.95 -5.53
C LYS A 119 -1.79 16.86 -4.33
N ARG A 120 -2.14 16.37 -3.15
CA ARG A 120 -1.80 17.01 -1.88
C ARG A 120 -0.61 16.32 -1.24
N ALA A 121 0.34 17.11 -0.71
CA ALA A 121 1.58 16.59 -0.11
C ALA A 121 1.32 15.63 1.05
N ALA A 122 0.38 15.96 1.94
CA ALA A 122 -0.04 15.11 3.06
C ALA A 122 -1.49 14.65 2.84
N SER A 123 -1.67 13.54 2.14
CA SER A 123 -2.97 12.88 1.94
C SER A 123 -2.80 11.36 1.91
N SER A 124 -3.86 10.63 2.29
CA SER A 124 -3.87 9.17 2.33
C SER A 124 -4.96 8.61 1.42
N PHE A 125 -4.83 7.32 1.04
CA PHE A 125 -5.84 6.54 0.32
C PHE A 125 -6.22 7.10 -1.07
N GLY A 126 -5.32 7.83 -1.75
CA GLY A 126 -5.62 8.42 -3.05
C GLY A 126 -6.70 9.52 -3.01
N ALA A 127 -7.15 9.91 -1.80
CA ALA A 127 -8.07 11.02 -1.65
C ALA A 127 -7.43 12.31 -2.18
N GLN A 128 -8.26 13.14 -2.83
CA GLN A 128 -7.86 14.47 -3.29
C GLN A 128 -6.84 14.47 -4.46
N ILE A 129 -6.80 13.39 -5.26
CA ILE A 129 -6.09 13.41 -6.55
C ILE A 129 -7.08 13.89 -7.61
N GLN A 130 -6.70 14.92 -8.36
CA GLN A 130 -7.49 15.47 -9.47
C GLN A 130 -6.76 15.29 -10.80
N GLY A 131 -7.49 15.21 -11.88
CA GLY A 131 -6.94 15.05 -13.23
C GLY A 131 -7.18 13.66 -13.82
N PRO A 132 -6.40 13.28 -14.86
CA PRO A 132 -5.29 14.06 -15.43
C PRO A 132 -5.77 15.28 -16.22
N PHE A 133 -4.91 16.28 -16.35
CA PHE A 133 -5.13 17.52 -17.12
C PHE A 133 -4.02 17.71 -18.15
N ARG A 134 -4.35 18.30 -19.32
CA ARG A 134 -3.36 18.58 -20.37
C ARG A 134 -2.39 19.68 -19.97
N THR A 135 -2.85 20.66 -19.20
CA THR A 135 -2.04 21.81 -18.75
C THR A 135 -2.41 22.17 -17.32
N CYS A 136 -1.48 22.78 -16.59
CA CYS A 136 -1.69 23.31 -15.24
C CYS A 136 -2.83 24.35 -15.18
N ALA A 137 -3.05 25.11 -16.27
CA ALA A 137 -4.11 26.12 -16.32
C ALA A 137 -5.55 25.54 -16.19
N GLN A 138 -5.73 24.24 -16.42
CA GLN A 138 -7.03 23.59 -16.30
C GLN A 138 -7.44 23.30 -14.84
N CYS A 139 -6.50 23.31 -13.91
CA CYS A 139 -6.76 23.11 -12.49
C CYS A 139 -5.70 23.80 -11.64
N LEU A 140 -6.05 24.89 -11.00
CA LEU A 140 -5.12 25.62 -10.13
C LEU A 140 -4.91 24.88 -8.81
N ILE A 141 -3.65 24.84 -8.37
CA ILE A 141 -3.27 24.27 -7.06
C ILE A 141 -3.57 25.27 -5.94
N ASP A 142 -3.95 24.75 -4.78
CA ASP A 142 -4.10 25.53 -3.55
C ASP A 142 -2.84 25.38 -2.69
N SER A 143 -1.96 26.39 -2.75
CA SER A 143 -0.72 26.40 -1.98
C SER A 143 -0.93 26.34 -0.47
N SER A 144 -2.07 26.86 0.04
CA SER A 144 -2.40 26.80 1.48
C SER A 144 -2.65 25.37 1.96
N ARG A 145 -3.08 24.51 1.06
CA ARG A 145 -3.31 23.06 1.28
C ARG A 145 -2.09 22.23 0.93
N ARG A 146 -1.01 22.86 0.45
CA ARG A 146 0.19 22.18 -0.05
C ARG A 146 -0.13 21.23 -1.22
N ASP A 147 -1.05 21.66 -2.12
CA ASP A 147 -1.30 20.98 -3.37
C ASP A 147 -0.12 21.21 -4.32
N TYR A 148 0.13 20.27 -5.22
CA TYR A 148 1.21 20.34 -6.21
C TYR A 148 0.82 19.61 -7.49
N TYR A 149 1.42 20.03 -8.60
CA TYR A 149 1.34 19.32 -9.88
C TYR A 149 2.33 18.17 -9.90
N GLU A 150 1.92 17.07 -10.48
CA GLU A 150 2.76 15.91 -10.76
C GLU A 150 2.47 15.43 -12.16
N GLN A 151 3.51 15.09 -12.92
CA GLN A 151 3.37 14.50 -14.24
C GLN A 151 2.53 13.22 -14.18
N PHE A 152 1.51 13.14 -15.03
CA PHE A 152 0.72 11.93 -15.19
C PHE A 152 1.54 10.87 -15.95
N VAL A 153 1.71 9.71 -15.37
CA VAL A 153 2.37 8.57 -15.98
C VAL A 153 1.33 7.50 -16.27
N ASP A 154 1.16 7.13 -17.55
CA ASP A 154 0.35 5.95 -17.92
C ASP A 154 1.18 4.69 -17.74
N GLY A 155 0.59 3.67 -17.13
CA GLY A 155 1.29 2.41 -16.89
C GLY A 155 0.55 1.47 -15.96
N GLU A 156 1.28 0.48 -15.50
CA GLU A 156 0.78 -0.48 -14.51
C GLU A 156 1.05 0.05 -13.10
N ILE A 157 0.05 -0.05 -12.24
CA ILE A 157 0.13 0.41 -10.86
C ILE A 157 0.78 -0.68 -10.02
N PHE A 158 1.80 -0.33 -9.29
CA PHE A 158 2.48 -1.22 -8.35
C PHE A 158 2.37 -0.71 -6.93
N LYS A 159 2.13 -1.66 -6.00
CA LYS A 159 2.33 -1.47 -4.57
C LYS A 159 3.27 -2.55 -4.08
N VAL A 160 4.40 -2.16 -3.49
CA VAL A 160 5.45 -3.08 -3.06
C VAL A 160 5.62 -3.03 -1.56
N TRP A 161 5.62 -4.19 -0.91
CA TRP A 161 5.87 -4.33 0.53
C TRP A 161 7.32 -4.70 0.78
N TYR A 162 7.96 -3.95 1.64
CA TYR A 162 9.36 -4.14 2.03
C TYR A 162 9.48 -4.43 3.52
N TRP A 163 10.24 -5.45 3.86
CA TRP A 163 10.68 -5.73 5.23
C TRP A 163 12.17 -5.50 5.34
N ASN A 164 12.60 -4.52 6.17
CA ASN A 164 14.00 -4.13 6.29
C ASN A 164 14.67 -3.84 4.94
N GLY A 165 13.95 -3.24 4.00
CA GLY A 165 14.43 -2.91 2.67
C GLY A 165 14.37 -4.04 1.63
N ALA A 166 14.13 -5.28 2.04
CA ALA A 166 13.94 -6.39 1.11
C ALA A 166 12.47 -6.46 0.65
N PRO A 167 12.16 -6.59 -0.66
CA PRO A 167 10.79 -6.71 -1.13
C PRO A 167 10.23 -8.09 -0.80
N MET A 168 9.06 -8.13 -0.15
CA MET A 168 8.36 -9.36 0.23
C MET A 168 7.26 -9.71 -0.76
N ALA A 169 6.48 -8.73 -1.15
CA ALA A 169 5.38 -8.87 -2.07
C ALA A 169 5.28 -7.63 -2.97
N ALA A 170 4.76 -7.80 -4.18
CA ALA A 170 4.29 -6.69 -4.99
C ALA A 170 2.90 -7.03 -5.53
N GLU A 171 1.97 -6.10 -5.39
CA GLU A 171 0.72 -6.11 -6.11
C GLU A 171 0.88 -5.28 -7.37
N ARG A 172 0.48 -5.87 -8.50
CA ARG A 172 0.44 -5.22 -9.80
C ARG A 172 -0.99 -5.14 -10.26
N ASP A 173 -1.42 -3.97 -10.65
CA ASP A 173 -2.76 -3.72 -11.17
C ASP A 173 -2.69 -2.88 -12.46
N THR A 174 -3.74 -2.92 -13.26
CA THR A 174 -3.83 -2.08 -14.46
C THR A 174 -4.84 -0.97 -14.23
N MET A 175 -4.57 0.20 -14.78
CA MET A 175 -5.56 1.30 -14.76
C MET A 175 -6.87 0.80 -15.38
N PRO A 176 -8.02 1.07 -14.74
CA PRO A 176 -9.33 0.67 -15.22
C PRO A 176 -9.61 1.17 -16.65
N ARG A 177 -9.94 0.25 -17.53
CA ARG A 177 -10.28 0.53 -18.92
C ARG A 177 -11.65 -0.05 -19.25
N VAL A 178 -12.40 0.61 -20.08
CA VAL A 178 -13.57 0.04 -20.74
C VAL A 178 -13.24 -0.30 -22.18
N THR A 179 -13.96 -1.28 -22.74
CA THR A 179 -13.79 -1.71 -24.13
C THR A 179 -15.06 -1.34 -24.91
N GLY A 180 -14.91 -0.60 -25.97
CA GLY A 180 -15.96 -0.21 -26.87
C GLY A 180 -16.68 -1.40 -27.50
N ASN A 181 -17.98 -1.25 -27.72
CA ASN A 181 -18.81 -2.21 -28.42
C ASN A 181 -19.51 -1.60 -29.66
N GLY A 182 -19.21 -0.34 -29.99
CA GLY A 182 -19.80 0.40 -31.10
C GLY A 182 -21.27 0.76 -30.91
N ARG A 183 -21.82 0.62 -29.72
CA ARG A 183 -23.27 0.86 -29.43
C ARG A 183 -23.53 1.62 -28.16
N SER A 184 -22.79 1.33 -27.10
CA SER A 184 -22.94 1.93 -25.78
C SER A 184 -21.98 3.10 -25.61
N SER A 185 -22.46 4.20 -25.00
CA SER A 185 -21.59 5.32 -24.62
C SER A 185 -20.61 4.92 -23.50
N PHE A 186 -19.55 5.71 -23.31
CA PHE A 186 -18.64 5.53 -22.18
C PHE A 186 -19.37 5.52 -20.85
N ARG A 187 -20.35 6.40 -20.65
CA ARG A 187 -21.22 6.43 -19.46
C ARG A 187 -21.78 5.03 -19.18
N ARG A 188 -22.45 4.44 -20.16
CA ARG A 188 -23.09 3.13 -20.01
C ARG A 188 -22.06 2.01 -19.74
N LEU A 189 -20.93 2.02 -20.43
CA LEU A 189 -19.87 1.03 -20.23
C LEU A 189 -19.24 1.12 -18.83
N ILE A 190 -19.12 2.33 -18.27
CA ILE A 190 -18.60 2.56 -16.90
C ILE A 190 -19.62 2.09 -15.87
N GLU A 191 -20.90 2.42 -16.05
CA GLU A 191 -22.00 1.96 -15.18
C GLU A 191 -22.06 0.42 -15.13
N ASP A 192 -22.04 -0.21 -16.30
CA ASP A 192 -22.05 -1.68 -16.40
C ASP A 192 -20.86 -2.29 -15.70
N ARG A 193 -19.65 -1.71 -15.88
CA ARG A 193 -18.45 -2.16 -15.19
C ARG A 193 -18.55 -1.99 -13.68
N ALA A 194 -19.01 -0.84 -13.19
CA ALA A 194 -19.18 -0.56 -11.77
C ALA A 194 -20.12 -1.58 -11.12
N ASN A 195 -21.26 -1.85 -11.76
CA ASN A 195 -22.25 -2.82 -11.29
C ASN A 195 -21.73 -4.27 -11.28
N LEU A 196 -20.86 -4.62 -12.25
CA LEU A 196 -20.21 -5.94 -12.29
C LEU A 196 -19.16 -6.13 -11.19
N MET A 197 -18.47 -5.05 -10.78
CA MET A 197 -17.41 -5.12 -9.78
C MET A 197 -17.97 -5.11 -8.35
N GLN A 198 -18.90 -4.23 -8.11
CA GLN A 198 -19.55 -4.05 -6.81
C GLN A 198 -20.91 -3.35 -7.05
N LYS A 199 -21.94 -3.74 -6.31
CA LYS A 199 -23.19 -3.01 -6.31
C LYS A 199 -22.90 -1.59 -5.79
N CYS A 200 -22.96 -0.61 -6.69
CA CYS A 200 -22.58 0.77 -6.42
C CYS A 200 -23.82 1.57 -6.01
N GLU A 201 -23.72 2.31 -4.92
CA GLU A 201 -24.78 3.24 -4.54
C GLU A 201 -24.86 4.40 -5.55
N PRO A 202 -26.05 4.99 -5.81
CA PRO A 202 -26.22 6.04 -6.82
C PRO A 202 -25.28 7.24 -6.62
N SER A 203 -25.02 7.65 -5.39
CA SER A 203 -24.10 8.75 -5.07
C SER A 203 -22.64 8.39 -5.40
N GLU A 204 -22.21 7.17 -5.12
CA GLU A 204 -20.88 6.68 -5.47
C GLU A 204 -20.71 6.61 -7.00
N LEU A 205 -21.74 6.15 -7.71
CA LEU A 205 -21.74 6.10 -9.17
C LEU A 205 -21.63 7.48 -9.79
N SER A 206 -22.35 8.49 -9.25
CA SER A 206 -22.23 9.88 -9.70
C SER A 206 -20.80 10.40 -9.58
N HIS A 207 -20.18 10.27 -8.42
CA HIS A 207 -18.78 10.66 -8.21
C HIS A 207 -17.79 9.89 -9.10
N LEU A 208 -18.07 8.63 -9.37
CA LEU A 208 -17.26 7.83 -10.28
C LEU A 208 -17.33 8.37 -11.71
N LEU A 209 -18.55 8.70 -12.21
CA LEU A 209 -18.76 9.27 -13.53
C LEU A 209 -18.14 10.67 -13.66
N GLU A 210 -18.24 11.50 -12.63
CA GLU A 210 -17.57 12.82 -12.60
C GLU A 210 -16.04 12.67 -12.76
N ARG A 211 -15.42 11.75 -12.03
CA ARG A 211 -13.99 11.47 -12.16
C ARG A 211 -13.62 10.90 -13.52
N ALA A 212 -14.44 9.99 -14.03
CA ALA A 212 -14.23 9.40 -15.36
C ALA A 212 -14.37 10.45 -16.47
N ALA A 213 -15.27 11.42 -16.32
CA ALA A 213 -15.42 12.53 -17.27
C ALA A 213 -14.13 13.35 -17.41
N VAL A 214 -13.44 13.61 -16.30
CA VAL A 214 -12.13 14.32 -16.32
C VAL A 214 -11.07 13.49 -17.04
N VAL A 215 -11.01 12.18 -16.77
CA VAL A 215 -10.08 11.26 -17.44
C VAL A 215 -10.36 11.19 -18.94
N LEU A 216 -11.63 11.06 -19.34
CA LEU A 216 -12.04 11.02 -20.73
C LEU A 216 -11.72 12.32 -21.45
N ALA A 217 -11.99 13.48 -20.82
CA ALA A 217 -11.68 14.79 -21.38
C ALA A 217 -10.18 14.97 -21.65
N TYR A 218 -9.32 14.43 -20.79
CA TYR A 218 -7.88 14.40 -21.01
C TYR A 218 -7.52 13.66 -22.33
N PHE A 219 -8.24 12.61 -22.67
CA PHE A 219 -8.06 11.88 -23.94
C PHE A 219 -8.89 12.44 -25.10
N GLY A 220 -9.55 13.63 -24.94
CA GLY A 220 -10.38 14.24 -25.96
C GLY A 220 -11.71 13.51 -26.17
N ARG A 221 -12.21 12.83 -25.14
CA ARG A 221 -13.48 12.07 -25.15
C ARG A 221 -14.45 12.63 -24.13
N SER A 222 -15.72 12.29 -24.29
CA SER A 222 -16.80 12.60 -23.34
C SER A 222 -17.50 11.32 -22.86
N LEU A 223 -18.29 11.45 -21.79
CA LEU A 223 -19.11 10.33 -21.29
C LEU A 223 -20.15 9.85 -22.31
N ASP A 224 -20.58 10.71 -23.22
CA ASP A 224 -21.65 10.42 -24.16
C ASP A 224 -21.13 9.91 -25.51
N ASP A 225 -19.81 9.92 -25.73
CA ASP A 225 -19.19 9.32 -26.92
C ASP A 225 -19.35 7.79 -26.90
N VAL A 226 -19.57 7.24 -28.08
CA VAL A 226 -19.65 5.79 -28.30
C VAL A 226 -18.29 5.31 -28.86
N PRO A 227 -17.49 4.58 -28.07
CA PRO A 227 -16.21 4.08 -28.56
C PRO A 227 -16.40 2.95 -29.60
N GLU A 228 -15.47 2.88 -30.55
CA GLU A 228 -15.44 1.87 -31.59
C GLU A 228 -15.35 0.45 -31.01
N PRO A 229 -15.83 -0.58 -31.70
CA PRO A 229 -15.71 -1.95 -31.25
C PRO A 229 -14.24 -2.34 -31.03
N GLY A 230 -13.90 -2.77 -29.79
CA GLY A 230 -12.55 -3.16 -29.39
C GLY A 230 -11.66 -1.98 -28.94
N GLU A 231 -12.09 -0.74 -29.11
CA GLU A 231 -11.36 0.43 -28.56
C GLU A 231 -11.27 0.31 -27.04
N ARG A 232 -10.04 0.47 -26.49
CA ARG A 232 -9.79 0.37 -25.06
C ARG A 232 -9.38 1.73 -24.51
N GLN A 233 -10.22 2.29 -23.64
CA GLN A 233 -10.03 3.61 -23.06
C GLN A 233 -9.87 3.55 -21.55
N ILE A 234 -8.82 4.22 -21.00
CA ILE A 234 -8.66 4.46 -19.55
C ILE A 234 -9.82 5.33 -19.09
N VAL A 235 -10.45 4.96 -17.98
CA VAL A 235 -11.57 5.69 -17.38
C VAL A 235 -11.32 6.04 -15.91
N GLU A 236 -10.25 5.50 -15.34
CA GLU A 236 -9.83 5.80 -13.97
C GLU A 236 -8.34 5.41 -13.81
N PHE A 237 -7.61 6.08 -12.91
CA PHE A 237 -6.19 5.81 -12.70
C PHE A 237 -5.80 5.69 -11.22
N ARG A 238 -6.72 5.99 -10.29
CA ARG A 238 -6.43 5.99 -8.85
C ARG A 238 -6.42 4.57 -8.31
N TYR A 239 -5.37 4.23 -7.55
CA TYR A 239 -5.31 2.96 -6.83
C TYR A 239 -6.51 2.84 -5.86
N GLY A 240 -7.08 1.64 -5.79
CA GLY A 240 -8.23 1.35 -4.92
C GLY A 240 -9.58 1.82 -5.46
N SER A 241 -9.64 2.31 -6.70
CA SER A 241 -10.92 2.62 -7.36
C SER A 241 -11.83 1.39 -7.42
N THR A 242 -13.13 1.61 -7.24
CA THR A 242 -14.17 0.57 -7.37
C THR A 242 -14.23 -0.03 -8.78
N LEU A 243 -13.68 0.65 -9.80
CA LEU A 243 -13.51 0.11 -11.16
C LEU A 243 -12.36 -0.86 -11.32
N MET A 244 -11.46 -0.98 -10.34
CA MET A 244 -10.39 -1.96 -10.38
C MET A 244 -10.96 -3.36 -10.16
N SER A 245 -10.59 -4.29 -11.04
CA SER A 245 -11.02 -5.67 -10.92
C SER A 245 -10.19 -6.39 -9.86
N PRO A 246 -10.80 -6.93 -8.80
CA PRO A 246 -10.06 -7.79 -7.86
C PRO A 246 -9.42 -9.01 -8.54
N ARG A 247 -9.98 -9.45 -9.67
CA ARG A 247 -9.46 -10.57 -10.47
C ARG A 247 -8.31 -10.19 -11.40
N GLY A 248 -8.13 -8.89 -11.66
CA GLY A 248 -7.04 -8.37 -12.51
C GLY A 248 -5.74 -8.12 -11.75
N ARG A 249 -5.81 -8.10 -10.42
CA ARG A 249 -4.64 -7.87 -9.58
C ARG A 249 -3.74 -9.10 -9.55
N LEU A 250 -2.49 -8.90 -9.94
CA LEU A 250 -1.46 -9.93 -9.84
C LEU A 250 -0.64 -9.70 -8.58
N VAL A 251 -0.53 -10.74 -7.75
CA VAL A 251 0.37 -10.75 -6.60
C VAL A 251 1.64 -11.49 -6.96
N LEU A 252 2.77 -10.82 -6.79
CA LEU A 252 4.11 -11.36 -6.98
C LEU A 252 4.73 -11.66 -5.61
N ASP A 253 5.12 -12.93 -5.41
CA ASP A 253 5.97 -13.28 -4.26
C ASP A 253 7.41 -12.90 -4.58
N MET A 254 7.85 -11.76 -4.03
CA MET A 254 9.16 -11.20 -4.31
C MET A 254 10.31 -11.95 -3.62
N ARG A 255 10.01 -12.80 -2.64
CA ARG A 255 11.01 -13.62 -1.92
C ARG A 255 11.59 -14.71 -2.80
N THR A 256 10.78 -15.26 -3.71
CA THR A 256 11.15 -16.37 -4.61
C THR A 256 11.23 -15.97 -6.07
N ASN A 257 10.76 -14.78 -6.43
CA ASN A 257 10.75 -14.30 -7.80
C ASN A 257 12.14 -13.78 -8.19
N VAL A 258 12.85 -14.55 -9.00
CA VAL A 258 14.21 -14.25 -9.49
C VAL A 258 14.23 -13.60 -10.88
N ASN A 259 13.07 -13.17 -11.41
CA ASN A 259 13.01 -12.53 -12.72
C ASN A 259 13.74 -11.16 -12.68
N PRO A 260 14.77 -10.93 -13.53
CA PRO A 260 15.54 -9.71 -13.56
C PRO A 260 14.71 -8.44 -13.82
N ARG A 261 13.55 -8.56 -14.45
CA ARG A 261 12.60 -7.43 -14.63
C ARG A 261 12.27 -6.74 -13.31
N TRP A 262 12.36 -7.45 -12.19
CA TRP A 262 12.02 -6.93 -10.86
C TRP A 262 13.24 -6.51 -10.01
N ASP A 263 14.44 -6.49 -10.61
CA ASP A 263 15.65 -6.09 -9.88
C ASP A 263 15.61 -4.61 -9.48
N GLU A 264 14.95 -3.77 -10.30
CA GLU A 264 14.71 -2.37 -9.93
C GLU A 264 13.89 -2.24 -8.64
N LEU A 265 12.94 -3.14 -8.37
CA LEU A 265 12.18 -3.16 -7.10
C LEU A 265 13.08 -3.51 -5.90
N ARG A 266 14.07 -4.43 -6.08
CA ARG A 266 15.01 -4.80 -5.03
C ARG A 266 15.96 -3.65 -4.71
N GLU A 267 16.50 -3.01 -5.74
CA GLU A 267 17.39 -1.88 -5.58
C GLU A 267 16.65 -0.68 -4.95
N ALA A 268 15.44 -0.39 -5.42
CA ALA A 268 14.61 0.65 -4.81
C ALA A 268 14.35 0.39 -3.33
N GLY A 269 14.07 -0.85 -2.92
CA GLY A 269 13.86 -1.19 -1.52
C GLY A 269 15.08 -0.91 -0.66
N ARG A 270 16.28 -1.23 -1.16
CA ARG A 270 17.55 -0.91 -0.50
C ARG A 270 17.76 0.59 -0.33
N LEU A 271 17.50 1.37 -1.38
CA LEU A 271 17.58 2.82 -1.32
C LEU A 271 16.52 3.41 -0.40
N LEU A 272 15.24 3.03 -0.55
CA LEU A 272 14.12 3.52 0.28
C LEU A 272 14.34 3.23 1.78
N TYR A 273 15.01 2.13 2.12
CA TYR A 273 15.35 1.82 3.49
C TYR A 273 16.30 2.84 4.12
N THR A 274 17.14 3.50 3.31
CA THR A 274 18.04 4.55 3.81
C THR A 274 17.32 5.86 4.15
N ALA A 275 16.10 6.09 3.61
CA ALA A 275 15.25 7.23 3.98
C ALA A 275 14.67 7.11 5.38
N ILE A 276 14.69 5.90 5.95
CA ILE A 276 14.20 5.63 7.30
C ILE A 276 15.31 6.03 8.28
N PRO A 277 15.01 6.82 9.33
CA PRO A 277 15.96 7.11 10.41
C PRO A 277 16.54 5.83 11.01
N GLU A 278 17.82 5.83 11.35
CA GLU A 278 18.55 4.62 11.74
C GLU A 278 17.94 3.88 12.93
N ASP A 279 17.45 4.62 13.90
CA ASP A 279 16.76 4.09 15.09
C ASP A 279 15.43 3.41 14.77
N LEU A 280 14.80 3.79 13.65
CA LEU A 280 13.53 3.21 13.18
C LEU A 280 13.72 2.06 12.19
N ARG A 281 14.90 1.87 11.61
CA ARG A 281 15.16 0.86 10.56
C ARG A 281 14.89 -0.58 11.00
N PRO A 282 15.39 -1.06 12.17
CA PRO A 282 15.23 -2.47 12.52
C PRO A 282 13.76 -2.86 12.67
N GLY A 283 13.37 -3.96 12.04
CA GLY A 283 12.00 -4.47 12.14
C GLY A 283 10.95 -3.56 11.52
N THR A 284 11.26 -2.89 10.39
CA THR A 284 10.33 -1.97 9.75
C THR A 284 9.71 -2.57 8.50
N LEU A 285 8.38 -2.63 8.50
CA LEU A 285 7.55 -2.85 7.31
C LEU A 285 7.15 -1.49 6.73
N PHE A 286 7.36 -1.31 5.44
CA PHE A 286 6.87 -0.17 4.70
C PHE A 286 6.40 -0.58 3.30
N THR A 287 5.61 0.28 2.65
CA THR A 287 5.29 0.10 1.23
C THR A 287 5.75 1.29 0.43
N ALA A 288 5.95 1.04 -0.87
CA ALA A 288 6.12 2.09 -1.85
C ALA A 288 5.16 1.86 -3.01
N ASP A 289 4.59 2.94 -3.50
CA ASP A 289 3.68 2.96 -4.63
C ASP A 289 4.42 3.48 -5.86
N ALA A 290 4.26 2.81 -6.99
CA ALA A 290 4.93 3.17 -8.24
C ALA A 290 4.03 2.92 -9.45
N ILE A 291 4.35 3.56 -10.57
CA ILE A 291 3.82 3.25 -11.91
C ILE A 291 4.96 2.63 -12.74
N TYR A 292 4.69 1.53 -13.41
CA TYR A 292 5.59 0.92 -14.39
C TYR A 292 5.09 1.26 -15.80
N ASP A 293 5.84 2.06 -16.54
CA ASP A 293 5.48 2.55 -17.87
C ASP A 293 5.78 1.56 -19.01
N GLY A 294 6.28 0.37 -18.68
CA GLY A 294 6.74 -0.64 -19.61
C GLY A 294 8.27 -0.73 -19.68
N GLN A 295 8.98 0.28 -19.23
CA GLN A 295 10.45 0.35 -19.22
C GLN A 295 11.01 0.58 -17.82
N HIS A 296 10.41 1.50 -17.06
CA HIS A 296 10.92 1.98 -15.78
C HIS A 296 9.83 2.09 -14.73
N PHE A 297 10.25 2.04 -13.45
CA PHE A 297 9.39 2.37 -12.32
C PHE A 297 9.50 3.86 -11.99
N TRP A 298 8.33 4.51 -11.87
CA TRP A 298 8.16 5.88 -11.41
C TRP A 298 7.62 5.88 -9.99
N TRP A 299 8.45 6.20 -9.02
CA TRP A 299 8.10 6.12 -7.60
C TRP A 299 7.24 7.32 -7.19
N LEU A 300 6.08 7.05 -6.60
CA LEU A 300 5.08 8.06 -6.26
C LEU A 300 5.16 8.49 -4.80
N GLU A 301 5.19 7.52 -3.90
CA GLU A 301 5.22 7.71 -2.45
C GLU A 301 5.69 6.45 -1.72
N MET A 302 6.08 6.61 -0.45
CA MET A 302 6.22 5.51 0.48
C MET A 302 5.27 5.68 1.67
N ASN A 303 4.91 4.56 2.32
CA ASN A 303 4.00 4.56 3.44
C ASN A 303 4.61 3.81 4.62
N SER A 304 4.65 4.45 5.79
CA SER A 304 5.23 3.90 7.02
C SER A 304 4.27 3.00 7.80
N HIS A 305 3.00 2.96 7.41
CA HIS A 305 1.97 2.25 8.14
C HIS A 305 1.06 1.48 7.17
N PRO A 306 1.62 0.51 6.43
CA PRO A 306 0.82 -0.26 5.51
C PRO A 306 0.04 -1.36 6.23
N ALA A 307 -1.09 -1.80 5.63
CA ALA A 307 -1.60 -3.14 5.92
C ALA A 307 -0.51 -4.17 5.62
N VAL A 308 -0.37 -5.18 6.46
CA VAL A 308 0.61 -6.25 6.29
C VAL A 308 0.19 -7.14 5.13
N HIS A 309 1.06 -7.33 4.14
CA HIS A 309 0.81 -8.38 3.16
C HIS A 309 1.19 -9.74 3.77
N PRO A 310 0.34 -10.78 3.67
CA PRO A 310 0.61 -12.09 4.31
C PRO A 310 1.95 -12.72 3.92
N LEU A 311 2.44 -12.48 2.71
CA LEU A 311 3.77 -12.92 2.25
C LEU A 311 4.94 -12.30 3.04
N ALA A 312 4.70 -11.28 3.87
CA ALA A 312 5.76 -10.70 4.71
C ALA A 312 6.01 -11.51 5.99
N TYR A 313 5.06 -12.32 6.46
CA TYR A 313 5.20 -13.04 7.72
C TYR A 313 6.42 -13.94 7.82
N PRO A 314 6.81 -14.73 6.80
CA PRO A 314 8.04 -15.53 6.91
C PRO A 314 9.28 -14.72 7.22
N ALA A 315 9.45 -13.55 6.60
CA ALA A 315 10.60 -12.69 6.85
C ALA A 315 10.49 -11.98 8.22
N ILE A 316 9.31 -11.55 8.63
CA ILE A 316 9.05 -10.96 9.94
C ILE A 316 9.42 -11.96 11.03
N VAL A 317 8.90 -13.18 10.97
CA VAL A 317 9.12 -14.22 11.98
C VAL A 317 10.58 -14.69 12.01
N ALA A 318 11.21 -14.85 10.84
CA ALA A 318 12.64 -15.22 10.76
C ALA A 318 13.54 -14.17 11.42
N SER A 319 13.24 -12.88 11.25
CA SER A 319 14.03 -11.79 11.87
C SER A 319 13.94 -11.79 13.40
N LEU A 320 12.80 -12.18 13.97
CA LEU A 320 12.64 -12.33 15.42
C LEU A 320 13.51 -13.48 15.95
N GLY A 321 13.56 -14.59 15.22
CA GLY A 321 14.42 -15.73 15.54
C GLY A 321 15.91 -15.40 15.56
N ALA A 322 16.38 -14.59 14.61
CA ALA A 322 17.76 -14.13 14.54
C ALA A 322 18.14 -13.23 15.73
N THR A 323 17.25 -12.34 16.14
CA THR A 323 17.44 -11.46 17.32
C THR A 323 17.55 -12.27 18.61
N ALA A 324 16.81 -13.38 18.74
CA ALA A 324 16.91 -14.28 19.90
C ALA A 324 18.25 -14.99 19.95
N ALA A 325 18.73 -15.49 18.84
CA ALA A 325 20.03 -16.18 18.76
C ALA A 325 21.19 -15.23 19.14
N SER A 326 21.14 -13.98 18.69
CA SER A 326 22.11 -12.94 19.05
C SER A 326 22.09 -12.60 20.55
N ARG A 327 20.91 -12.49 21.15
CA ARG A 327 20.75 -12.22 22.60
C ARG A 327 21.15 -13.42 23.45
N ALA A 328 20.88 -14.64 23.01
CA ALA A 328 21.28 -15.85 23.72
C ALA A 328 22.82 -16.01 23.73
N SER A 329 23.51 -15.68 22.65
CA SER A 329 24.97 -15.68 22.58
C SER A 329 25.61 -14.57 23.44
N SER A 330 24.94 -13.43 23.62
CA SER A 330 25.39 -12.36 24.52
C SER A 330 24.98 -12.58 25.99
N ALA A 331 23.84 -13.26 26.23
CA ALA A 331 23.32 -13.54 27.58
C ALA A 331 24.00 -14.73 28.29
N SER A 332 24.82 -15.56 27.59
CA SER A 332 25.67 -16.55 28.25
C SER A 332 26.74 -15.91 29.16
N ALA A 333 26.85 -14.57 29.16
CA ALA A 333 27.77 -13.81 30.01
C ALA A 333 27.13 -13.24 31.30
N VAL A 334 25.80 -13.25 31.47
CA VAL A 334 25.15 -12.70 32.69
C VAL A 334 23.89 -13.51 33.03
N ARG A 335 24.02 -14.57 33.82
CA ARG A 335 22.90 -15.23 34.50
C ARG A 335 22.43 -14.34 35.66
N ARG A 336 21.29 -13.66 35.53
CA ARG A 336 20.52 -13.17 36.69
C ARG A 336 19.41 -14.19 37.00
N PRO A 337 19.24 -14.61 38.26
CA PRO A 337 18.13 -15.49 38.64
C PRO A 337 16.80 -14.72 38.53
N VAL A 338 15.85 -15.34 37.86
CA VAL A 338 14.48 -14.85 37.79
C VAL A 338 13.77 -15.11 39.13
N PRO A 339 13.09 -14.15 39.76
CA PRO A 339 12.25 -14.43 40.93
C PRO A 339 11.09 -15.34 40.52
N GLN A 340 10.97 -16.49 41.17
CA GLN A 340 9.78 -17.35 41.05
C GLN A 340 8.58 -16.65 41.73
N THR A 341 7.74 -16.00 40.95
CA THR A 341 6.40 -15.65 41.37
C THR A 341 5.48 -16.80 41.00
N GLN A 342 5.03 -17.57 41.99
CA GLN A 342 3.95 -18.53 41.82
C GLN A 342 2.66 -17.79 41.48
N PRO A 343 1.87 -18.27 40.51
CA PRO A 343 0.52 -17.76 40.30
C PRO A 343 -0.39 -18.28 41.42
N ASN A 344 -0.97 -17.36 42.20
CA ASN A 344 -2.07 -17.68 43.08
C ASN A 344 -3.29 -18.04 42.22
N PHE A 345 -3.62 -19.32 42.22
CA PHE A 345 -4.96 -19.77 41.82
C PHE A 345 -5.90 -19.49 42.99
N LEU A 346 -6.82 -18.56 42.81
CA LEU A 346 -8.00 -18.44 43.67
C LEU A 346 -9.04 -19.43 43.14
N ASN A 347 -9.55 -20.25 44.08
CA ASN A 347 -10.66 -21.19 43.92
C ASN A 347 -11.96 -20.52 43.52
#